data_f16969b7dd4f0de3d459c4376f661951
#
_entry.id   f16969b7dd4f0de3d459c4376f661951
#
_cell.length_a   1.000
_cell.length_b   1.000
_cell.length_c   1.000
_cell.angle_alpha   90.00
_cell.angle_beta   90.00
_cell.angle_gamma   90.00
#
_symmetry.space_group_name_H-M   'P 1'
#
loop_
_entity.id
_entity.type
_entity.pdbx_description
1 polymer ?
#
loop_
_entity_poly.entity_id
_entity_poly.type
_entity_poly.pdbx_seq_one_letter_code
_entity_poly.pdbx_strand_id
1 'polypeptide(L)'
;RTIIGISALPGTGKTTLGNWLEAISLKLNFKIAVISIDDFYLPSEEMKLVIKNNPWNVSRGFPGSHSVKLMYEKLLSWKINGELDVPVFDKSLRNGLGDRSHWRSDKPDILILEGWFLGIEPLSLDNNQTIESIEMTSQESLYRLKIQNNLHEYLDVWSLIDNIWH
;
A
#
# COMPACT_ATOMS: atom_id res chain seq x y z
N ARG A 1 7.54 6.92 18.00
CA ARG A 1 6.23 6.62 17.38
C ARG A 1 6.33 5.33 16.62
N THR A 2 5.31 4.47 16.74
CA THR A 2 5.33 3.11 16.23
C THR A 2 4.37 2.96 15.06
N ILE A 3 4.86 2.39 13.96
CA ILE A 3 4.06 1.96 12.83
C ILE A 3 3.97 0.43 12.87
N ILE A 4 2.75 -0.09 12.92
CA ILE A 4 2.46 -1.52 12.84
C ILE A 4 1.89 -1.82 11.45
N GLY A 5 2.51 -2.72 10.72
CA GLY A 5 2.00 -3.22 9.45
C GLY A 5 1.02 -4.38 9.68
N ILE A 6 -0.10 -4.39 8.98
CA ILE A 6 -1.00 -5.55 8.87
C ILE A 6 -1.05 -5.98 7.41
N SER A 7 -0.40 -7.10 7.10
CA SER A 7 -0.34 -7.68 5.75
C SER A 7 -1.27 -8.87 5.66
N ALA A 8 -2.32 -8.78 4.85
CA ALA A 8 -3.25 -9.88 4.62
C ALA A 8 -4.00 -9.73 3.30
N LEU A 9 -4.49 -10.83 2.75
CA LEU A 9 -5.18 -10.85 1.46
C LEU A 9 -6.44 -9.96 1.44
N PRO A 10 -6.86 -9.50 0.26
CA PRO A 10 -8.14 -8.82 0.09
C PRO A 10 -9.31 -9.66 0.63
N GLY A 11 -10.29 -9.01 1.26
CA GLY A 11 -11.48 -9.69 1.81
C GLY A 11 -11.32 -10.35 3.18
N THR A 12 -10.14 -10.33 3.80
CA THR A 12 -9.88 -10.95 5.13
C THR A 12 -10.38 -10.12 6.30
N GLY A 13 -10.99 -8.96 6.07
CA GLY A 13 -11.54 -8.12 7.14
C GLY A 13 -10.58 -7.10 7.75
N LYS A 14 -9.43 -6.80 7.12
CA LYS A 14 -8.47 -5.79 7.62
C LYS A 14 -9.11 -4.45 7.97
N THR A 15 -9.93 -3.92 7.08
CA THR A 15 -10.64 -2.64 7.31
C THR A 15 -11.60 -2.72 8.50
N THR A 16 -12.31 -3.85 8.66
CA THR A 16 -13.19 -4.06 9.81
C THR A 16 -12.39 -4.11 11.12
N LEU A 17 -11.29 -4.83 11.13
CA LEU A 17 -10.36 -4.87 12.27
C LEU A 17 -9.82 -3.47 12.57
N GLY A 18 -9.41 -2.73 11.54
CA GLY A 18 -8.92 -1.36 11.67
C GLY A 18 -9.93 -0.43 12.34
N ASN A 19 -11.15 -0.40 11.86
CA ASN A 19 -12.24 0.40 12.45
C ASN A 19 -12.49 0.03 13.92
N TRP A 20 -12.41 -1.25 14.24
CA TRP A 20 -12.59 -1.73 15.60
C TRP A 20 -11.44 -1.30 16.51
N LEU A 21 -10.19 -1.38 16.03
CA LEU A 21 -9.00 -0.92 16.76
C LEU A 21 -9.03 0.59 17.02
N GLU A 22 -9.41 1.40 16.04
CA GLU A 22 -9.59 2.84 16.22
C GLU A 22 -10.65 3.12 17.29
N ALA A 23 -11.81 2.48 17.22
CA ALA A 23 -12.91 2.69 18.17
C ALA A 23 -12.57 2.28 19.60
N ILE A 24 -11.85 1.16 19.80
CA ILE A 24 -11.49 0.68 21.14
C ILE A 24 -10.36 1.50 21.74
N SER A 25 -9.41 1.98 20.93
CA SER A 25 -8.28 2.77 21.41
C SER A 25 -8.72 4.04 22.12
N LEU A 26 -9.77 4.68 21.63
CA LEU A 26 -10.35 5.88 22.24
C LEU A 26 -10.90 5.60 23.65
N LYS A 27 -11.43 4.40 23.90
CA LYS A 27 -11.91 3.99 25.23
C LYS A 27 -10.75 3.72 26.20
N LEU A 28 -9.55 3.49 25.69
CA LEU A 28 -8.35 3.23 26.47
C LEU A 28 -7.47 4.47 26.65
N ASN A 29 -8.00 5.65 26.27
CA ASN A 29 -7.31 6.94 26.39
C ASN A 29 -6.00 7.03 25.59
N PHE A 30 -5.90 6.34 24.45
CA PHE A 30 -4.86 6.57 23.45
C PHE A 30 -5.51 6.51 22.06
N LYS A 31 -4.81 6.97 21.05
CA LYS A 31 -5.35 7.08 19.71
C LYS A 31 -4.58 6.24 18.71
N ILE A 32 -5.26 5.28 18.11
CA ILE A 32 -4.77 4.58 16.92
C ILE A 32 -5.37 5.25 15.68
N ALA A 33 -4.58 5.42 14.64
CA ALA A 33 -5.10 5.64 13.30
C ALA A 33 -4.73 4.46 12.42
N VAL A 34 -5.68 4.01 11.61
CA VAL A 34 -5.48 2.98 10.60
C VAL A 34 -5.57 3.62 9.22
N ILE A 35 -4.56 3.38 8.40
CA ILE A 35 -4.50 3.83 6.99
C ILE A 35 -4.17 2.64 6.10
N SER A 36 -4.64 2.68 4.88
CA SER A 36 -4.37 1.66 3.88
C SER A 36 -3.28 2.10 2.90
N ILE A 37 -2.45 1.17 2.41
CA ILE A 37 -1.61 1.48 1.25
C ILE A 37 -2.48 1.87 0.04
N ASP A 38 -3.71 1.38 -0.03
CA ASP A 38 -4.66 1.72 -1.09
C ASP A 38 -5.04 3.21 -1.10
N ASP A 39 -4.93 3.92 0.05
CA ASP A 39 -5.15 5.36 0.13
C ASP A 39 -4.10 6.15 -0.68
N PHE A 40 -2.96 5.54 -0.93
CA PHE A 40 -1.87 6.12 -1.70
C PHE A 40 -1.88 5.75 -3.18
N TYR A 41 -2.94 5.14 -3.71
CA TYR A 41 -3.02 4.94 -5.15
C TYR A 41 -2.74 6.22 -5.94
N LEU A 42 -2.15 6.06 -7.11
CA LEU A 42 -1.95 7.14 -8.05
C LEU A 42 -3.29 7.80 -8.43
N PRO A 43 -3.32 9.11 -8.64
CA PRO A 43 -4.47 9.78 -9.23
C PRO A 43 -4.86 9.13 -10.57
N SER A 44 -6.13 9.24 -10.95
CA SER A 44 -6.69 8.50 -12.09
C SER A 44 -5.93 8.70 -13.40
N GLU A 45 -5.42 9.89 -13.67
CA GLU A 45 -4.67 10.17 -14.91
C GLU A 45 -3.29 9.50 -14.93
N GLU A 46 -2.59 9.51 -13.80
CA GLU A 46 -1.31 8.79 -13.67
C GLU A 46 -1.52 7.28 -13.70
N MET A 47 -2.60 6.79 -13.05
CA MET A 47 -2.96 5.38 -13.06
C MET A 47 -3.19 4.85 -14.47
N LYS A 48 -3.85 5.60 -15.35
CA LYS A 48 -4.04 5.21 -16.75
C LYS A 48 -2.73 4.95 -17.50
N LEU A 49 -1.68 5.71 -17.16
CA LEU A 49 -0.35 5.51 -17.77
C LEU A 49 0.33 4.24 -17.25
N VAL A 50 0.18 3.95 -15.97
CA VAL A 50 0.81 2.79 -15.33
C VAL A 50 0.18 1.48 -15.78
N ILE A 51 -1.17 1.44 -15.93
CA ILE A 51 -1.90 0.24 -16.35
C ILE A 51 -1.83 -0.01 -17.86
N LYS A 52 -1.35 0.95 -18.64
CA LYS A 52 -1.19 0.78 -20.07
C LYS A 52 -0.31 -0.42 -20.38
N ASN A 53 -0.79 -1.30 -21.27
CA ASN A 53 -0.14 -2.57 -21.64
C ASN A 53 -0.04 -3.60 -20.50
N ASN A 54 -0.87 -3.48 -19.45
CA ASN A 54 -1.00 -4.54 -18.45
C ASN A 54 -1.70 -5.76 -19.08
N PRO A 55 -1.00 -6.90 -19.20
CA PRO A 55 -1.56 -8.08 -19.87
C PRO A 55 -2.72 -8.73 -19.09
N TRP A 56 -2.81 -8.48 -17.79
CA TRP A 56 -3.83 -9.07 -16.92
C TRP A 56 -5.04 -8.15 -16.70
N ASN A 57 -5.11 -6.98 -17.34
CA ASN A 57 -6.19 -6.01 -17.18
C ASN A 57 -6.49 -5.59 -15.74
N VAL A 58 -5.49 -5.67 -14.85
CA VAL A 58 -5.64 -5.25 -13.46
C VAL A 58 -5.50 -3.74 -13.39
N SER A 59 -6.51 -3.05 -12.85
CA SER A 59 -6.59 -1.59 -12.84
C SER A 59 -5.78 -0.93 -11.70
N ARG A 60 -5.48 -1.66 -10.63
CA ARG A 60 -4.73 -1.17 -9.45
C ARG A 60 -4.37 -2.34 -8.53
N GLY A 61 -3.67 -2.07 -7.42
CA GLY A 61 -3.37 -3.07 -6.39
C GLY A 61 -2.09 -3.88 -6.66
N PHE A 62 -1.19 -3.36 -7.47
CA PHE A 62 0.10 -3.99 -7.75
C PHE A 62 1.25 -2.99 -7.51
N PRO A 63 2.47 -3.47 -7.28
CA PRO A 63 3.64 -2.60 -7.15
C PRO A 63 3.81 -1.67 -8.35
N GLY A 64 3.89 -0.35 -8.07
CA GLY A 64 3.92 0.70 -9.07
C GLY A 64 2.56 1.39 -9.31
N SER A 65 1.48 0.95 -8.64
CA SER A 65 0.17 1.62 -8.68
C SER A 65 -0.04 2.65 -7.56
N HIS A 66 0.97 2.88 -6.72
CA HIS A 66 0.91 3.79 -5.58
C HIS A 66 1.89 4.94 -5.71
N SER A 67 1.58 6.09 -5.12
CA SER A 67 2.50 7.20 -4.93
C SER A 67 3.44 6.91 -3.76
N VAL A 68 4.43 6.03 -3.98
CA VAL A 68 5.31 5.48 -2.95
C VAL A 68 6.11 6.59 -2.25
N LYS A 69 6.62 7.54 -3.02
CA LYS A 69 7.35 8.69 -2.46
C LYS A 69 6.47 9.50 -1.51
N LEU A 70 5.22 9.78 -1.89
CA LEU A 70 4.27 10.47 -1.03
C LEU A 70 3.98 9.67 0.24
N MET A 71 3.79 8.36 0.13
CA MET A 71 3.57 7.48 1.27
C MET A 71 4.76 7.54 2.25
N TYR A 72 5.98 7.40 1.75
CA TYR A 72 7.19 7.52 2.56
C TYR A 72 7.28 8.87 3.28
N GLU A 73 7.11 9.98 2.55
CA GLU A 73 7.17 11.33 3.11
C GLU A 73 6.14 11.56 4.23
N LYS A 74 4.91 11.08 4.04
CA LYS A 74 3.83 11.24 5.02
C LYS A 74 4.05 10.38 6.28
N LEU A 75 4.48 9.14 6.12
CA LEU A 75 4.80 8.26 7.24
C LEU A 75 6.01 8.77 8.04
N LEU A 76 7.06 9.20 7.34
CA LEU A 76 8.24 9.77 7.98
C LEU A 76 7.91 11.06 8.73
N SER A 77 7.14 11.96 8.11
CA SER A 77 6.68 13.20 8.75
C SER A 77 5.93 12.89 10.04
N TRP A 78 4.99 11.93 10.03
CA TRP A 78 4.29 11.51 11.23
C TRP A 78 5.24 10.92 12.29
N LYS A 79 6.20 10.08 11.90
CA LYS A 79 7.20 9.55 12.85
C LYS A 79 7.98 10.66 13.55
N ILE A 80 8.28 11.74 12.87
CA ILE A 80 9.07 12.86 13.39
C ILE A 80 8.21 13.77 14.28
N ASN A 81 7.10 14.27 13.78
CA ASN A 81 6.32 15.33 14.42
C ASN A 81 4.99 14.87 15.05
N GLY A 82 4.48 13.70 14.70
CA GLY A 82 3.20 13.15 15.20
C GLY A 82 1.97 13.66 14.46
N GLU A 83 2.15 14.43 13.41
CA GLU A 83 1.05 14.95 12.59
C GLU A 83 0.88 14.08 11.36
N LEU A 84 -0.23 13.35 11.32
CA LEU A 84 -0.63 12.54 10.18
C LEU A 84 -1.43 13.43 9.21
N ASP A 85 -1.05 13.42 7.94
CA ASP A 85 -1.78 14.11 6.87
C ASP A 85 -1.65 13.26 5.60
N VAL A 86 -2.67 12.46 5.31
CA VAL A 86 -2.65 11.43 4.27
C VAL A 86 -3.84 11.55 3.33
N PRO A 87 -3.69 11.15 2.06
CA PRO A 87 -4.82 11.11 1.14
C PRO A 87 -5.81 10.00 1.55
N VAL A 88 -7.03 10.12 1.07
CA VAL A 88 -8.05 9.06 1.11
C VAL A 88 -8.45 8.77 -0.33
N PHE A 89 -8.38 7.50 -0.72
CA PHE A 89 -8.73 7.05 -2.05
C PHE A 89 -10.15 6.48 -2.09
N ASP A 90 -10.99 7.03 -2.96
CA ASP A 90 -12.34 6.52 -3.17
C ASP A 90 -12.38 5.69 -4.46
N LYS A 91 -12.58 4.39 -4.29
CA LYS A 91 -12.63 3.40 -5.39
C LYS A 91 -13.85 3.55 -6.30
N SER A 92 -14.89 4.27 -5.87
CA SER A 92 -16.14 4.48 -6.64
C SER A 92 -16.02 5.60 -7.68
N LEU A 93 -15.10 6.53 -7.48
CA LEU A 93 -14.92 7.66 -8.40
C LEU A 93 -14.48 7.19 -9.79
N ARG A 94 -14.66 8.07 -10.78
CA ARG A 94 -14.23 7.84 -12.17
C ARG A 94 -14.74 6.52 -12.78
N ASN A 95 -16.00 6.20 -12.54
CA ASN A 95 -16.65 4.96 -13.03
C ASN A 95 -15.93 3.68 -12.55
N GLY A 96 -15.48 3.69 -11.30
CA GLY A 96 -14.80 2.54 -10.67
C GLY A 96 -13.28 2.48 -10.88
N LEU A 97 -12.69 3.39 -11.65
CA LEU A 97 -11.24 3.52 -11.72
C LEU A 97 -10.67 4.01 -10.38
N GLY A 98 -11.44 4.80 -9.65
CA GLY A 98 -11.05 5.42 -8.39
C GLY A 98 -10.25 6.70 -8.57
N ASP A 99 -10.25 7.53 -7.55
CA ASP A 99 -9.41 8.72 -7.47
C ASP A 99 -9.23 9.15 -6.01
N ARG A 100 -8.29 10.05 -5.74
CA ARG A 100 -8.17 10.69 -4.43
C ARG A 100 -9.38 11.59 -4.19
N SER A 101 -10.03 11.45 -3.03
CA SER A 101 -11.23 12.19 -2.68
C SER A 101 -10.93 13.40 -1.79
N HIS A 102 -10.23 13.18 -0.69
CA HIS A 102 -9.91 14.21 0.30
C HIS A 102 -8.63 13.82 1.05
N TRP A 103 -8.22 14.66 1.99
CA TRP A 103 -7.11 14.39 2.91
C TRP A 103 -7.65 14.18 4.31
N ARG A 104 -7.07 13.22 5.03
CA ARG A 104 -7.30 12.98 6.45
C ARG A 104 -6.12 13.52 7.23
N SER A 105 -6.39 14.47 8.14
CA SER A 105 -5.41 15.01 9.09
C SER A 105 -5.74 14.52 10.49
N ASP A 106 -4.73 14.04 11.22
CA ASP A 106 -4.90 13.46 12.55
C ASP A 106 -3.61 13.52 13.37
N LYS A 107 -3.68 13.22 14.69
CA LYS A 107 -2.53 13.11 15.60
C LYS A 107 -2.59 11.83 16.41
N PRO A 108 -2.41 10.67 15.81
CA PRO A 108 -2.45 9.39 16.51
C PRO A 108 -1.16 9.14 17.31
N ASP A 109 -1.30 8.36 18.39
CA ASP A 109 -0.19 7.85 19.18
C ASP A 109 0.49 6.65 18.51
N ILE A 110 -0.32 5.81 17.83
CA ILE A 110 0.10 4.63 17.08
C ILE A 110 -0.52 4.69 15.69
N LEU A 111 0.27 4.34 14.68
CA LEU A 111 -0.18 4.21 13.31
C LEU A 111 -0.20 2.74 12.88
N ILE A 112 -1.31 2.31 12.31
CA ILE A 112 -1.40 1.01 11.63
C ILE A 112 -1.46 1.27 10.14
N LEU A 113 -0.52 0.67 9.40
CA LEU A 113 -0.54 0.62 7.95
C LEU A 113 -1.04 -0.76 7.51
N GLU A 114 -2.17 -0.82 6.81
CA GLU A 114 -2.70 -2.08 6.31
C GLU A 114 -2.51 -2.20 4.79
N GLY A 115 -2.30 -3.43 4.32
CA GLY A 115 -2.19 -3.73 2.92
C GLY A 115 -2.10 -5.22 2.64
N TRP A 116 -2.02 -5.62 1.37
CA TRP A 116 -1.97 -7.03 1.03
C TRP A 116 -0.54 -7.54 0.71
N PHE A 117 0.42 -6.64 0.51
CA PHE A 117 1.82 -7.01 0.20
C PHE A 117 2.85 -6.23 1.02
N LEU A 118 2.51 -5.82 2.26
CA LEU A 118 3.45 -5.12 3.14
C LEU A 118 4.65 -6.03 3.45
N GLY A 119 5.85 -5.47 3.36
CA GLY A 119 7.08 -6.18 3.65
C GLY A 119 7.56 -7.13 2.55
N ILE A 120 6.87 -7.19 1.41
CA ILE A 120 7.36 -7.99 0.28
C ILE A 120 8.56 -7.30 -0.36
N GLU A 121 9.63 -8.07 -0.50
CA GLU A 121 10.87 -7.65 -1.14
C GLU A 121 10.96 -8.14 -2.59
N PRO A 122 11.71 -7.43 -3.46
CA PRO A 122 12.02 -7.93 -4.79
C PRO A 122 12.74 -9.28 -4.71
N LEU A 123 12.42 -10.18 -5.63
CA LEU A 123 13.13 -11.46 -5.73
C LEU A 123 14.60 -11.22 -6.12
N SER A 124 15.53 -11.89 -5.44
CA SER A 124 16.91 -11.94 -5.89
C SER A 124 17.01 -12.72 -7.22
N LEU A 125 17.96 -12.32 -8.07
CA LEU A 125 18.18 -12.98 -9.37
C LEU A 125 18.43 -14.48 -9.23
N ASP A 126 19.02 -14.91 -8.12
CA ASP A 126 19.31 -16.32 -7.83
C ASP A 126 18.06 -17.16 -7.53
N ASN A 127 16.97 -16.53 -7.10
CA ASN A 127 15.71 -17.20 -6.79
C ASN A 127 14.75 -17.31 -7.99
N ASN A 128 15.14 -16.80 -9.16
CA ASN A 128 14.30 -16.89 -10.37
C ASN A 128 14.10 -18.33 -10.89
N GLN A 129 14.88 -19.30 -10.43
CA GLN A 129 14.77 -20.71 -10.86
C GLN A 129 13.49 -21.40 -10.38
N THR A 130 12.84 -20.91 -9.33
CA THR A 130 11.66 -21.57 -8.74
C THR A 130 10.33 -21.21 -9.43
N ILE A 131 10.32 -20.29 -10.39
CA ILE A 131 9.09 -19.78 -11.02
C ILE A 131 8.94 -20.26 -12.47
N GLU A 132 9.80 -21.15 -12.93
CA GLU A 132 9.76 -21.72 -14.28
C GLU A 132 8.52 -22.61 -14.56
N SER A 133 7.68 -22.86 -13.55
CA SER A 133 6.50 -23.74 -13.71
C SER A 133 5.24 -23.04 -14.24
N ILE A 134 5.28 -21.71 -14.42
CA ILE A 134 4.14 -20.95 -14.95
C ILE A 134 4.46 -20.52 -16.38
N GLU A 135 3.74 -21.09 -17.34
CA GLU A 135 3.81 -20.64 -18.74
C GLU A 135 3.29 -19.21 -18.82
N MET A 136 4.17 -18.29 -19.21
CA MET A 136 3.86 -16.87 -19.41
C MET A 136 4.21 -16.46 -20.84
N THR A 137 3.37 -15.62 -21.42
CA THR A 137 3.71 -14.94 -22.67
C THR A 137 4.90 -13.98 -22.47
N SER A 138 5.56 -13.61 -23.55
CA SER A 138 6.65 -12.62 -23.48
C SER A 138 6.20 -11.29 -22.87
N GLN A 139 4.96 -10.86 -23.14
CA GLN A 139 4.40 -9.64 -22.58
C GLN A 139 4.19 -9.73 -21.05
N GLU A 140 3.67 -10.87 -20.58
CA GLU A 140 3.50 -11.13 -19.14
C GLU A 140 4.83 -11.19 -18.41
N SER A 141 5.82 -11.83 -19.00
CA SER A 141 7.17 -11.91 -18.44
C SER A 141 7.81 -10.51 -18.29
N LEU A 142 7.71 -9.66 -19.32
CA LEU A 142 8.20 -8.29 -19.26
C LEU A 142 7.45 -7.44 -18.23
N TYR A 143 6.13 -7.59 -18.14
CA TYR A 143 5.35 -6.83 -17.17
C TYR A 143 5.63 -7.29 -15.73
N ARG A 144 5.84 -8.59 -15.53
CA ARG A 144 6.27 -9.15 -14.24
C ARG A 144 7.62 -8.56 -13.79
N LEU A 145 8.60 -8.47 -14.68
CA LEU A 145 9.89 -7.83 -14.38
C LEU A 145 9.68 -6.35 -13.97
N LYS A 146 8.80 -5.64 -14.64
CA LYS A 146 8.44 -4.27 -14.27
C LYS A 146 7.87 -4.20 -12.84
N ILE A 147 6.95 -5.10 -12.47
CA ILE A 147 6.38 -5.17 -11.11
C ILE A 147 7.47 -5.46 -10.08
N GLN A 148 8.38 -6.40 -10.36
CA GLN A 148 9.51 -6.71 -9.48
C GLN A 148 10.43 -5.50 -9.28
N ASN A 149 10.73 -4.78 -10.35
CA ASN A 149 11.55 -3.57 -10.26
C ASN A 149 10.86 -2.47 -9.44
N ASN A 150 9.54 -2.31 -9.59
CA ASN A 150 8.78 -1.34 -8.82
C ASN A 150 8.78 -1.64 -7.31
N LEU A 151 8.94 -2.89 -6.88
CA LEU A 151 9.03 -3.25 -5.46
C LEU A 151 10.21 -2.58 -4.75
N HIS A 152 11.30 -2.27 -5.46
CA HIS A 152 12.44 -1.56 -4.87
C HIS A 152 12.04 -0.20 -4.28
N GLU A 153 11.09 0.50 -4.89
CA GLU A 153 10.64 1.81 -4.39
C GLU A 153 9.95 1.70 -3.02
N TYR A 154 9.36 0.53 -2.69
CA TYR A 154 8.65 0.33 -1.42
C TYR A 154 9.57 0.00 -0.24
N LEU A 155 10.82 -0.37 -0.47
CA LEU A 155 11.75 -0.78 0.60
C LEU A 155 11.94 0.33 1.64
N ASP A 156 12.02 1.59 1.20
CA ASP A 156 12.13 2.73 2.11
C ASP A 156 10.87 2.87 2.99
N VAL A 157 9.68 2.62 2.44
CA VAL A 157 8.42 2.60 3.20
C VAL A 157 8.43 1.46 4.21
N TRP A 158 8.84 0.26 3.78
CA TRP A 158 8.93 -0.90 4.67
C TRP A 158 9.90 -0.68 5.83
N SER A 159 10.99 0.07 5.60
CA SER A 159 11.95 0.40 6.65
C SER A 159 11.37 1.26 7.78
N LEU A 160 10.26 1.97 7.53
CA LEU A 160 9.57 2.77 8.55
C LEU A 160 8.65 1.93 9.45
N ILE A 161 8.30 0.71 9.05
CA ILE A 161 7.40 -0.17 9.78
C ILE A 161 8.17 -0.90 10.87
N ASP A 162 7.76 -0.76 12.12
CA ASP A 162 8.47 -1.32 13.26
C ASP A 162 8.16 -2.83 13.45
N ASN A 163 6.94 -3.27 13.11
CA ASN A 163 6.51 -4.68 13.18
C ASN A 163 5.48 -4.94 12.08
N ILE A 164 5.52 -6.12 11.45
CA ILE A 164 4.53 -6.57 10.47
C ILE A 164 3.85 -7.83 10.99
N TRP A 165 2.52 -7.81 10.95
CA TRP A 165 1.67 -8.96 11.26
C TRP A 165 1.07 -9.50 9.96
N HIS A 166 1.11 -10.84 9.80
CA HIS A 166 0.55 -11.58 8.69
C HIS A 166 -0.64 -12.44 9.13
#